data_c0b566f3632187a21d24b97ca9aba55c
#
_entry.id   c0b566f3632187a21d24b97ca9aba55c
#
_cell.length_a   1.000
_cell.length_b   1.000
_cell.length_c   1.000
_cell.angle_alpha   90.00
_cell.angle_beta   90.00
_cell.angle_gamma   90.00
#
_symmetry.space_group_name_H-M   'P 1'
#
loop_
_entity.id
_entity.type
_entity.pdbx_description
1 polymer ?
#
loop_
_entity_poly.entity_id
_entity_poly.type
_entity_poly.pdbx_seq_one_letter_code
_entity_poly.pdbx_strand_id
1 'polypeptide(L)'
;MDINPSEVTKILKEQIKKFGDKSEVTEIGQVLSVGDGIARIYGLDNVQAGEMVEFSDGSKGMALNLESDNVGVVIFGDDRAIKEGDTVKRTGSIVDVPVGKQLLGRVVDGLGNPIDGKANLEKNLERRRVEVKAPGIIPRQSVGEPMQTGLKSIDSLIPIGRGQRELIIGDRQTGKTAVAIDTIINQKKINESEDESKKLYCIYVAIGQKRSTVAQIVKTLEDAGAMDYTTIVSATASDSAPLQFLAPYTGCAMGEYFRDNGMHALIIYDDLSKQAVAYRQMSLLLRRPPGREAYPGDVFYLHSRLLERAAKLSDANGGGSLTALPVIETQAGDVSAYIPTNVISITDGQIFLETELFNQGIRPAVNVGLSVSRVGSAAQTKAMKKVAGSIKLELAQYREMAAFAQFGSDLDASTQKLLNRGSKLTELLKQKQYSPMTVAEQVLTIFAGVRGYLDDIDLKNIEDFENQLLEKCKSEKPEIIESISSSGKLDEDIEKKIQLGIKPHWRFKLNHENISWKDIIKGDVSFDAKNLSDPVLI
;
A
#
# COMPACT_ATOMS: atom_id res chain seq x y z
N MET A 1 -70.01 -40.12 -11.27
CA MET A 1 -69.23 -38.98 -11.80
C MET A 1 -68.21 -39.59 -12.74
N ASP A 2 -68.49 -39.53 -14.06
CA ASP A 2 -67.53 -40.05 -15.05
C ASP A 2 -66.39 -39.06 -15.22
N ILE A 3 -65.22 -39.50 -14.85
CA ILE A 3 -64.00 -38.70 -15.03
C ILE A 3 -63.63 -38.72 -16.51
N ASN A 4 -63.70 -37.58 -17.14
CA ASN A 4 -63.37 -37.42 -18.56
C ASN A 4 -61.88 -37.69 -18.82
N PRO A 5 -61.50 -38.72 -19.59
CA PRO A 5 -60.11 -39.08 -19.85
C PRO A 5 -59.27 -37.95 -20.46
N SER A 6 -59.90 -37.00 -21.17
CA SER A 6 -59.23 -35.85 -21.75
C SER A 6 -58.79 -34.81 -20.70
N GLU A 7 -59.53 -34.66 -19.58
CA GLU A 7 -59.15 -33.76 -18.48
C GLU A 7 -58.00 -34.33 -17.65
N VAL A 8 -58.02 -35.63 -17.39
CA VAL A 8 -56.92 -36.32 -16.70
C VAL A 8 -55.61 -36.23 -17.49
N THR A 9 -55.73 -36.39 -18.82
CA THR A 9 -54.58 -36.26 -19.74
C THR A 9 -54.05 -34.81 -19.77
N LYS A 10 -54.93 -33.81 -19.65
CA LYS A 10 -54.54 -32.39 -19.61
C LYS A 10 -53.85 -32.04 -18.32
N ILE A 11 -54.36 -32.51 -17.20
CA ILE A 11 -53.77 -32.33 -15.84
C ILE A 11 -52.41 -33.03 -15.77
N LEU A 12 -52.31 -34.26 -16.29
CA LEU A 12 -51.03 -34.97 -16.35
C LEU A 12 -50.01 -34.28 -17.24
N LYS A 13 -50.44 -33.74 -18.41
CA LYS A 13 -49.53 -32.94 -19.28
C LYS A 13 -49.12 -31.62 -18.63
N GLU A 14 -49.97 -30.96 -17.85
CA GLU A 14 -49.62 -29.76 -17.10
C GLU A 14 -48.71 -30.08 -15.92
N GLN A 15 -48.90 -31.20 -15.23
CA GLN A 15 -48.01 -31.67 -14.20
C GLN A 15 -46.64 -32.09 -14.76
N ILE A 16 -46.61 -32.79 -15.87
CA ILE A 16 -45.37 -33.16 -16.59
C ILE A 16 -44.63 -31.92 -17.12
N LYS A 17 -45.34 -30.90 -17.60
CA LYS A 17 -44.72 -29.61 -17.95
C LYS A 17 -44.16 -28.87 -16.75
N LYS A 18 -44.82 -28.92 -15.58
CA LYS A 18 -44.29 -28.37 -14.31
C LYS A 18 -43.11 -29.18 -13.76
N PHE A 19 -43.04 -30.48 -14.04
CA PHE A 19 -41.88 -31.32 -13.77
C PHE A 19 -40.72 -31.09 -14.76
N GLY A 20 -40.99 -30.50 -15.93
CA GLY A 20 -39.96 -30.15 -16.94
C GLY A 20 -39.34 -28.76 -16.74
N ASP A 21 -39.95 -27.90 -15.94
CA ASP A 21 -39.24 -26.73 -15.41
C ASP A 21 -38.18 -27.27 -14.46
N LYS A 22 -36.89 -27.14 -14.82
CA LYS A 22 -35.75 -27.46 -14.02
C LYS A 22 -35.99 -26.91 -12.62
N SER A 23 -36.49 -27.75 -11.70
CA SER A 23 -36.15 -27.54 -10.29
C SER A 23 -34.64 -27.60 -10.28
N GLU A 24 -33.98 -26.49 -10.02
CA GLU A 24 -32.62 -26.50 -9.56
C GLU A 24 -32.63 -27.37 -8.32
N VAL A 25 -32.27 -28.64 -8.47
CA VAL A 25 -32.02 -29.55 -7.36
C VAL A 25 -30.76 -29.03 -6.71
N THR A 26 -30.94 -28.09 -5.80
CA THR A 26 -29.86 -27.63 -4.94
C THR A 26 -29.44 -28.85 -4.11
N GLU A 27 -28.23 -29.33 -4.38
CA GLU A 27 -27.64 -30.42 -3.63
C GLU A 27 -27.55 -30.01 -2.15
N ILE A 28 -28.08 -30.85 -1.27
CA ILE A 28 -28.18 -30.58 0.17
C ILE A 28 -27.27 -31.56 0.89
N GLY A 29 -26.34 -31.02 1.69
CA GLY A 29 -25.52 -31.79 2.61
C GLY A 29 -25.98 -31.65 4.05
N GLN A 30 -25.33 -32.41 4.93
CA GLN A 30 -25.58 -32.42 6.37
C GLN A 30 -24.27 -32.18 7.13
N VAL A 31 -24.32 -31.33 8.15
CA VAL A 31 -23.16 -31.05 9.02
C VAL A 31 -22.85 -32.30 9.85
N LEU A 32 -21.65 -32.86 9.68
CA LEU A 32 -21.13 -33.96 10.49
C LEU A 32 -20.50 -33.47 11.80
N SER A 33 -19.78 -32.36 11.71
CA SER A 33 -19.15 -31.71 12.87
C SER A 33 -18.88 -30.25 12.55
N VAL A 34 -18.92 -29.40 13.57
CA VAL A 34 -18.64 -27.96 13.47
C VAL A 34 -17.83 -27.50 14.68
N GLY A 35 -16.90 -26.59 14.46
CA GLY A 35 -16.10 -25.97 15.51
C GLY A 35 -14.95 -25.15 14.93
N ASP A 36 -14.56 -24.09 15.66
CA ASP A 36 -13.44 -23.21 15.32
C ASP A 36 -13.52 -22.59 13.90
N GLY A 37 -14.75 -22.31 13.42
CA GLY A 37 -14.99 -21.73 12.09
C GLY A 37 -14.90 -22.72 10.93
N ILE A 38 -14.90 -24.04 11.22
CA ILE A 38 -14.86 -25.12 10.23
C ILE A 38 -16.04 -26.06 10.43
N ALA A 39 -16.69 -26.44 9.33
CA ALA A 39 -17.66 -27.52 9.29
C ALA A 39 -17.21 -28.63 8.37
N ARG A 40 -17.48 -29.88 8.75
CA ARG A 40 -17.41 -31.05 7.88
C ARG A 40 -18.81 -31.44 7.46
N ILE A 41 -18.99 -31.58 6.17
CA ILE A 41 -20.31 -31.78 5.57
C ILE A 41 -20.30 -33.05 4.75
N TYR A 42 -21.34 -33.86 4.91
CA TYR A 42 -21.61 -35.06 4.14
C TYR A 42 -22.65 -34.75 3.05
N GLY A 43 -22.52 -35.38 1.88
CA GLY A 43 -23.55 -35.34 0.84
C GLY A 43 -23.50 -34.15 -0.11
N LEU A 44 -22.35 -33.44 -0.20
CA LEU A 44 -22.09 -32.42 -1.23
C LEU A 44 -21.10 -32.97 -2.28
N ASP A 45 -21.52 -34.04 -2.98
CA ASP A 45 -20.60 -34.82 -3.85
C ASP A 45 -20.11 -34.05 -5.08
N ASN A 46 -20.90 -33.06 -5.55
CA ASN A 46 -20.57 -32.28 -6.75
C ASN A 46 -20.07 -30.86 -6.42
N VAL A 47 -19.83 -30.51 -5.17
CA VAL A 47 -19.32 -29.20 -4.79
C VAL A 47 -17.90 -29.00 -5.31
N GLN A 48 -17.59 -27.79 -5.75
CA GLN A 48 -16.26 -27.41 -6.22
C GLN A 48 -15.45 -26.72 -5.12
N ALA A 49 -14.13 -26.85 -5.17
CA ALA A 49 -13.26 -26.07 -4.29
C ALA A 49 -13.43 -24.57 -4.58
N GLY A 50 -13.59 -23.78 -3.52
CA GLY A 50 -13.89 -22.34 -3.62
C GLY A 50 -15.37 -22.01 -3.84
N GLU A 51 -16.26 -23.02 -3.91
CA GLU A 51 -17.70 -22.80 -4.04
C GLU A 51 -18.32 -22.38 -2.69
N MET A 52 -19.23 -21.42 -2.75
CA MET A 52 -20.01 -20.99 -1.59
C MET A 52 -21.09 -22.01 -1.25
N VAL A 53 -21.28 -22.23 0.04
CA VAL A 53 -22.39 -22.97 0.62
C VAL A 53 -23.13 -22.11 1.61
N GLU A 54 -24.42 -22.40 1.81
CA GLU A 54 -25.30 -21.69 2.74
C GLU A 54 -25.85 -22.67 3.78
N PHE A 55 -25.67 -22.34 5.04
CA PHE A 55 -26.19 -23.09 6.17
C PHE A 55 -27.67 -22.75 6.44
N SER A 56 -28.34 -23.59 7.21
CA SER A 56 -29.77 -23.43 7.53
C SER A 56 -30.11 -22.13 8.28
N ASP A 57 -29.15 -21.55 9.00
CA ASP A 57 -29.26 -20.28 9.70
C ASP A 57 -28.97 -19.05 8.80
N GLY A 58 -28.64 -19.26 7.52
CA GLY A 58 -28.26 -18.21 6.57
C GLY A 58 -26.77 -17.84 6.59
N SER A 59 -25.98 -18.47 7.46
CA SER A 59 -24.52 -18.32 7.46
C SER A 59 -23.93 -18.86 6.15
N LYS A 60 -22.84 -18.22 5.68
CA LYS A 60 -22.16 -18.63 4.46
C LYS A 60 -20.81 -19.29 4.78
N GLY A 61 -20.43 -20.22 3.95
CA GLY A 61 -19.12 -20.86 4.01
C GLY A 61 -18.54 -21.10 2.63
N MET A 62 -17.31 -21.54 2.60
CA MET A 62 -16.60 -21.89 1.37
C MET A 62 -16.02 -23.31 1.47
N ALA A 63 -16.30 -24.14 0.48
CA ALA A 63 -15.71 -25.48 0.37
C ALA A 63 -14.21 -25.34 0.07
N LEU A 64 -13.37 -25.94 0.93
CA LEU A 64 -11.91 -25.80 0.82
C LEU A 64 -11.21 -27.16 0.69
N ASN A 65 -11.65 -28.18 1.42
CA ASN A 65 -11.17 -29.56 1.31
C ASN A 65 -12.26 -30.45 0.74
N LEU A 66 -11.94 -31.17 -0.33
CA LEU A 66 -12.83 -32.16 -0.93
C LEU A 66 -12.24 -33.55 -0.61
N GLU A 67 -12.85 -34.26 0.33
CA GLU A 67 -12.47 -35.61 0.71
C GLU A 67 -13.46 -36.62 0.13
N SER A 68 -13.14 -37.88 0.14
CA SER A 68 -13.98 -38.95 -0.48
C SER A 68 -15.33 -39.12 0.18
N ASP A 69 -15.46 -38.78 1.45
CA ASP A 69 -16.63 -39.00 2.29
C ASP A 69 -17.18 -37.75 2.96
N ASN A 70 -16.46 -36.64 2.87
CA ASN A 70 -16.89 -35.36 3.43
C ASN A 70 -16.25 -34.17 2.73
N VAL A 71 -16.83 -32.99 2.95
CA VAL A 71 -16.32 -31.72 2.48
C VAL A 71 -15.98 -30.84 3.67
N GLY A 72 -14.72 -30.37 3.73
CA GLY A 72 -14.28 -29.38 4.71
C GLY A 72 -14.65 -27.99 4.24
N VAL A 73 -15.51 -27.31 4.99
CA VAL A 73 -16.01 -25.97 4.72
C VAL A 73 -15.53 -25.00 5.77
N VAL A 74 -15.02 -23.85 5.34
CA VAL A 74 -14.68 -22.73 6.23
C VAL A 74 -15.87 -21.79 6.32
N ILE A 75 -16.24 -21.36 7.54
CA ILE A 75 -17.42 -20.55 7.81
C ILE A 75 -17.04 -19.07 7.86
N PHE A 76 -17.79 -18.24 7.15
CA PHE A 76 -17.62 -16.78 7.17
C PHE A 76 -18.50 -16.16 8.25
N GLY A 77 -17.99 -16.05 9.47
CA GLY A 77 -18.71 -15.44 10.58
C GLY A 77 -18.72 -16.28 11.84
N ASP A 78 -19.82 -16.17 12.61
CA ASP A 78 -20.01 -16.90 13.86
C ASP A 78 -20.58 -18.31 13.56
N ASP A 79 -19.93 -19.34 14.06
CA ASP A 79 -20.30 -20.74 13.89
C ASP A 79 -21.19 -21.30 15.01
N ARG A 80 -21.47 -20.49 16.06
CA ARG A 80 -22.17 -20.91 17.27
C ARG A 80 -23.62 -21.35 17.03
N ALA A 81 -24.24 -20.81 15.99
CA ALA A 81 -25.62 -21.15 15.64
C ALA A 81 -25.74 -22.48 14.88
N ILE A 82 -24.65 -22.92 14.26
CA ILE A 82 -24.60 -24.14 13.42
C ILE A 82 -24.39 -25.36 14.31
N LYS A 83 -25.16 -26.43 14.07
CA LYS A 83 -25.14 -27.66 14.84
C LYS A 83 -24.91 -28.87 13.94
N GLU A 84 -24.43 -29.95 14.55
CA GLU A 84 -24.41 -31.27 13.91
C GLU A 84 -25.82 -31.68 13.47
N GLY A 85 -25.94 -32.17 12.25
CA GLY A 85 -27.22 -32.53 11.65
C GLY A 85 -27.91 -31.39 10.88
N ASP A 86 -27.43 -30.15 10.98
CA ASP A 86 -27.99 -29.04 10.22
C ASP A 86 -27.78 -29.24 8.71
N THR A 87 -28.72 -28.71 7.94
CA THR A 87 -28.65 -28.78 6.48
C THR A 87 -27.80 -27.66 5.89
N VAL A 88 -27.04 -28.02 4.88
CA VAL A 88 -26.19 -27.09 4.10
C VAL A 88 -26.55 -27.19 2.64
N LYS A 89 -26.80 -26.05 2.01
CA LYS A 89 -27.16 -25.96 0.60
C LYS A 89 -25.95 -25.52 -0.24
N ARG A 90 -25.74 -26.18 -1.34
CA ARG A 90 -24.83 -25.75 -2.36
C ARG A 90 -25.39 -24.53 -3.09
N THR A 91 -24.58 -23.51 -3.32
CA THR A 91 -25.02 -22.29 -4.06
C THR A 91 -24.75 -22.38 -5.56
N GLY A 92 -23.87 -23.30 -5.98
CA GLY A 92 -23.42 -23.41 -7.38
C GLY A 92 -22.52 -22.24 -7.84
N SER A 93 -22.20 -21.32 -6.97
CA SER A 93 -21.36 -20.14 -7.28
C SER A 93 -20.07 -20.14 -6.50
N ILE A 94 -18.97 -19.86 -7.18
CA ILE A 94 -17.67 -19.60 -6.53
C ILE A 94 -17.75 -18.23 -5.84
N VAL A 95 -17.07 -18.08 -4.72
CA VAL A 95 -17.03 -16.83 -3.93
C VAL A 95 -16.74 -15.63 -4.82
N ASP A 96 -17.67 -14.69 -4.83
CA ASP A 96 -17.58 -13.42 -5.56
C ASP A 96 -17.87 -12.23 -4.65
N VAL A 97 -17.45 -11.05 -5.08
CA VAL A 97 -17.59 -9.81 -4.31
C VAL A 97 -18.02 -8.67 -5.22
N PRO A 98 -18.74 -7.65 -4.67
CA PRO A 98 -19.08 -6.46 -5.42
C PRO A 98 -17.82 -5.69 -5.81
N VAL A 99 -17.83 -5.09 -7.00
CA VAL A 99 -16.74 -4.24 -7.50
C VAL A 99 -17.32 -2.98 -8.15
N GLY A 100 -16.51 -1.96 -8.30
CA GLY A 100 -16.91 -0.73 -8.98
C GLY A 100 -16.60 0.55 -8.20
N LYS A 101 -16.78 1.69 -8.85
CA LYS A 101 -16.55 3.02 -8.27
C LYS A 101 -17.48 3.33 -7.08
N GLN A 102 -18.61 2.65 -6.97
CA GLN A 102 -19.57 2.81 -5.87
C GLN A 102 -19.03 2.35 -4.51
N LEU A 103 -17.91 1.61 -4.51
CA LEU A 103 -17.20 1.21 -3.30
C LEU A 103 -16.22 2.26 -2.80
N LEU A 104 -15.93 3.30 -3.58
CA LEU A 104 -15.07 4.39 -3.13
C LEU A 104 -15.72 5.14 -1.96
N GLY A 105 -14.94 5.49 -0.97
CA GLY A 105 -15.40 6.10 0.28
C GLY A 105 -16.05 5.12 1.26
N ARG A 106 -16.02 3.81 0.99
CA ARG A 106 -16.67 2.78 1.80
C ARG A 106 -15.65 1.94 2.57
N VAL A 107 -16.11 1.43 3.70
CA VAL A 107 -15.42 0.40 4.47
C VAL A 107 -16.27 -0.88 4.40
N VAL A 108 -15.65 -1.95 3.91
CA VAL A 108 -16.32 -3.24 3.68
C VAL A 108 -15.60 -4.38 4.40
N ASP A 109 -16.31 -5.48 4.64
CA ASP A 109 -15.75 -6.71 5.19
C ASP A 109 -15.02 -7.56 4.12
N GLY A 110 -14.52 -8.74 4.51
CA GLY A 110 -13.86 -9.68 3.60
C GLY A 110 -14.77 -10.25 2.48
N LEU A 111 -16.07 -10.11 2.59
CA LEU A 111 -17.06 -10.50 1.55
C LEU A 111 -17.54 -9.29 0.71
N GLY A 112 -17.04 -8.10 0.99
CA GLY A 112 -17.46 -6.87 0.32
C GLY A 112 -18.74 -6.25 0.84
N ASN A 113 -19.26 -6.69 2.00
CA ASN A 113 -20.42 -6.07 2.63
C ASN A 113 -20.00 -4.79 3.37
N PRO A 114 -20.79 -3.70 3.28
CA PRO A 114 -20.46 -2.46 3.98
C PRO A 114 -20.60 -2.63 5.50
N ILE A 115 -19.59 -2.12 6.23
CA ILE A 115 -19.53 -2.14 7.70
C ILE A 115 -19.35 -0.74 8.30
N ASP A 116 -19.47 0.30 7.46
CA ASP A 116 -19.24 1.71 7.81
C ASP A 116 -20.47 2.44 8.36
N GLY A 117 -21.61 1.73 8.52
CA GLY A 117 -22.86 2.32 9.00
C GLY A 117 -23.55 3.25 7.99
N LYS A 118 -23.00 3.41 6.78
CA LYS A 118 -23.63 4.17 5.69
C LYS A 118 -24.70 3.32 5.00
N ALA A 119 -25.48 3.94 4.09
CA ALA A 119 -26.51 3.24 3.31
C ALA A 119 -25.95 1.98 2.61
N ASN A 120 -26.79 0.95 2.50
CA ASN A 120 -26.43 -0.29 1.81
C ASN A 120 -26.06 0.01 0.35
N LEU A 121 -25.16 -0.83 -0.18
CA LEU A 121 -24.80 -0.79 -1.60
C LEU A 121 -26.03 -1.16 -2.45
N GLU A 122 -26.05 -0.65 -3.66
CA GLU A 122 -27.07 -1.02 -4.66
C GLU A 122 -27.04 -2.53 -4.94
N LYS A 123 -28.22 -3.13 -5.13
CA LYS A 123 -28.34 -4.58 -5.33
C LYS A 123 -27.74 -5.08 -6.66
N ASN A 124 -27.58 -4.20 -7.64
CA ASN A 124 -27.17 -4.54 -9.01
C ASN A 124 -25.71 -4.19 -9.31
N LEU A 125 -24.83 -4.20 -8.31
CA LEU A 125 -23.40 -3.99 -8.54
C LEU A 125 -22.80 -5.14 -9.36
N GLU A 126 -21.82 -4.80 -10.22
CA GLU A 126 -20.97 -5.81 -10.84
C GLU A 126 -20.30 -6.65 -9.75
N ARG A 127 -20.28 -7.97 -9.94
CA ARG A 127 -19.63 -8.90 -9.03
C ARG A 127 -18.54 -9.64 -9.77
N ARG A 128 -17.41 -9.83 -9.09
CA ARG A 128 -16.26 -10.57 -9.63
C ARG A 128 -15.84 -11.67 -8.67
N ARG A 129 -15.42 -12.79 -9.24
CA ARG A 129 -14.84 -13.89 -8.46
C ARG A 129 -13.58 -13.40 -7.74
N VAL A 130 -13.43 -13.81 -6.49
CA VAL A 130 -12.25 -13.44 -5.68
C VAL A 130 -11.01 -14.22 -6.10
N GLU A 131 -11.18 -15.47 -6.51
CA GLU A 131 -10.10 -16.31 -7.01
C GLU A 131 -10.15 -16.37 -8.55
N VAL A 132 -9.28 -15.58 -9.16
CA VAL A 132 -9.06 -15.58 -10.61
C VAL A 132 -7.58 -15.75 -10.91
N LYS A 133 -7.30 -16.28 -12.09
CA LYS A 133 -5.93 -16.45 -12.58
C LYS A 133 -5.32 -15.08 -12.91
N ALA A 134 -4.06 -14.88 -12.52
CA ALA A 134 -3.32 -13.68 -12.88
C ALA A 134 -3.24 -13.52 -14.41
N PRO A 135 -3.13 -12.27 -14.93
CA PRO A 135 -2.93 -12.04 -16.35
C PRO A 135 -1.70 -12.80 -16.85
N GLY A 136 -1.82 -13.41 -18.04
CA GLY A 136 -0.71 -14.09 -18.71
C GLY A 136 0.41 -13.12 -19.14
N ILE A 137 1.44 -13.64 -19.80
CA ILE A 137 2.61 -12.85 -20.24
C ILE A 137 2.20 -11.86 -21.34
N ILE A 138 1.44 -12.29 -22.32
CA ILE A 138 1.08 -11.48 -23.50
C ILE A 138 0.24 -10.23 -23.16
N PRO A 139 -0.75 -10.28 -22.24
CA PRO A 139 -1.50 -9.09 -21.84
C PRO A 139 -0.69 -8.04 -21.06
N ARG A 140 0.52 -8.38 -20.58
CA ARG A 140 1.35 -7.46 -19.76
C ARG A 140 2.26 -6.62 -20.63
N GLN A 141 2.61 -5.44 -20.11
CA GLN A 141 3.73 -4.65 -20.61
C GLN A 141 4.70 -4.29 -19.48
N SER A 142 5.90 -3.86 -19.85
CA SER A 142 6.92 -3.46 -18.89
C SER A 142 6.47 -2.24 -18.08
N VAL A 143 6.82 -2.23 -16.80
CA VAL A 143 6.56 -1.12 -15.88
C VAL A 143 7.55 0.02 -16.20
N GLY A 144 7.02 1.21 -16.47
CA GLY A 144 7.82 2.38 -16.81
C GLY A 144 7.17 3.71 -16.40
N GLU A 145 5.91 3.68 -15.93
CA GLU A 145 5.22 4.87 -15.43
C GLU A 145 5.40 4.98 -13.92
N PRO A 146 5.83 6.16 -13.39
CA PRO A 146 6.02 6.32 -11.96
C PRO A 146 4.70 6.26 -11.18
N MET A 147 4.72 5.58 -10.04
CA MET A 147 3.73 5.66 -8.97
C MET A 147 4.38 6.40 -7.80
N GLN A 148 4.01 7.65 -7.60
CA GLN A 148 4.64 8.53 -6.63
C GLN A 148 4.10 8.25 -5.22
N THR A 149 4.99 8.01 -4.27
CA THR A 149 4.62 7.83 -2.86
C THR A 149 4.51 9.16 -2.10
N GLY A 150 5.14 10.20 -2.61
CA GLY A 150 5.27 11.48 -1.93
C GLY A 150 6.36 11.50 -0.86
N LEU A 151 7.12 10.42 -0.72
CA LEU A 151 8.20 10.28 0.25
C LEU A 151 9.56 10.41 -0.45
N LYS A 152 10.35 11.41 -0.05
CA LYS A 152 11.66 11.72 -0.66
C LYS A 152 12.57 10.50 -0.72
N SER A 153 12.67 9.76 0.39
CA SER A 153 13.54 8.58 0.50
C SER A 153 13.13 7.43 -0.42
N ILE A 154 11.83 7.28 -0.71
CA ILE A 154 11.32 6.20 -1.56
C ILE A 154 11.39 6.62 -3.02
N ASP A 155 10.77 7.74 -3.38
CA ASP A 155 10.67 8.18 -4.77
C ASP A 155 12.05 8.45 -5.41
N SER A 156 13.06 8.84 -4.60
CA SER A 156 14.42 9.07 -5.09
C SER A 156 15.29 7.81 -5.14
N LEU A 157 15.18 6.91 -4.15
CA LEU A 157 16.11 5.78 -3.96
C LEU A 157 15.55 4.43 -4.37
N ILE A 158 14.22 4.26 -4.21
CA ILE A 158 13.51 2.99 -4.39
C ILE A 158 12.21 3.28 -5.17
N PRO A 159 12.31 3.83 -6.38
CA PRO A 159 11.12 4.26 -7.12
C PRO A 159 10.21 3.10 -7.47
N ILE A 160 8.91 3.36 -7.37
CA ILE A 160 7.85 2.39 -7.65
C ILE A 160 7.14 2.78 -8.94
N GLY A 161 6.87 1.81 -9.80
CA GLY A 161 6.14 2.00 -11.03
C GLY A 161 4.71 1.46 -10.97
N ARG A 162 3.82 2.01 -11.81
CA ARG A 162 2.44 1.55 -11.95
C ARG A 162 2.40 0.12 -12.47
N GLY A 163 1.85 -0.79 -11.67
CA GLY A 163 1.82 -2.23 -11.95
C GLY A 163 2.95 -3.04 -11.31
N GLN A 164 3.82 -2.40 -10.54
CA GLN A 164 4.88 -3.05 -9.77
C GLN A 164 4.35 -3.63 -8.45
N ARG A 165 5.05 -4.65 -7.94
CA ARG A 165 4.85 -5.20 -6.60
C ARG A 165 6.05 -4.83 -5.75
N GLU A 166 5.88 -3.89 -4.84
CA GLU A 166 6.97 -3.44 -3.96
C GLU A 166 6.64 -3.77 -2.50
N LEU A 167 7.46 -4.59 -1.87
CA LEU A 167 7.26 -5.05 -0.50
C LEU A 167 7.66 -3.96 0.50
N ILE A 168 6.81 -3.70 1.49
CA ILE A 168 7.17 -2.93 2.69
C ILE A 168 7.41 -3.91 3.83
N ILE A 169 8.65 -4.00 4.30
CA ILE A 169 9.06 -4.99 5.28
C ILE A 169 9.79 -4.35 6.46
N GLY A 170 9.56 -4.84 7.67
CA GLY A 170 10.22 -4.38 8.89
C GLY A 170 9.51 -4.83 10.15
N ASP A 171 10.11 -4.56 11.30
CA ASP A 171 9.58 -4.93 12.61
C ASP A 171 8.32 -4.14 12.97
N ARG A 172 7.68 -4.53 14.06
CA ARG A 172 6.55 -3.78 14.63
C ARG A 172 6.90 -2.31 14.86
N GLN A 173 5.95 -1.41 14.56
CA GLN A 173 6.05 0.02 14.82
C GLN A 173 7.22 0.75 14.12
N THR A 174 7.78 0.21 13.06
CA THR A 174 8.81 0.86 12.24
C THR A 174 8.26 1.86 11.21
N GLY A 175 6.94 2.05 11.15
CA GLY A 175 6.30 3.01 10.25
C GLY A 175 5.78 2.42 8.94
N LYS A 176 5.65 1.09 8.80
CA LYS A 176 5.12 0.43 7.59
C LYS A 176 3.77 0.99 7.14
N THR A 177 2.80 1.02 8.05
CA THR A 177 1.47 1.57 7.81
C THR A 177 1.52 3.07 7.46
N ALA A 178 2.43 3.84 8.09
CA ALA A 178 2.59 5.26 7.79
C ALA A 178 3.02 5.49 6.34
N VAL A 179 4.01 4.74 5.84
CA VAL A 179 4.44 4.78 4.43
C VAL A 179 3.26 4.47 3.49
N ALA A 180 2.46 3.47 3.83
CA ALA A 180 1.29 3.10 3.04
C ALA A 180 0.22 4.22 3.00
N ILE A 181 -0.08 4.83 4.16
CA ILE A 181 -1.06 5.91 4.27
C ILE A 181 -0.57 7.19 3.57
N ASP A 182 0.70 7.56 3.74
CA ASP A 182 1.30 8.69 3.01
C ASP A 182 1.21 8.50 1.50
N THR A 183 1.44 7.28 1.01
CA THR A 183 1.29 6.95 -0.41
C THR A 183 -0.14 7.17 -0.90
N ILE A 184 -1.16 6.80 -0.12
CA ILE A 184 -2.57 7.05 -0.46
C ILE A 184 -2.86 8.55 -0.47
N ILE A 185 -2.47 9.27 0.59
CA ILE A 185 -2.71 10.72 0.71
C ILE A 185 -2.08 11.49 -0.46
N ASN A 186 -0.89 11.07 -0.90
CA ASN A 186 -0.20 11.71 -2.02
C ASN A 186 -0.98 11.66 -3.34
N GLN A 187 -1.90 10.71 -3.51
CA GLN A 187 -2.68 10.58 -4.75
C GLN A 187 -3.79 11.64 -4.90
N LYS A 188 -4.07 12.45 -3.87
CA LYS A 188 -5.15 13.42 -3.88
C LYS A 188 -5.10 14.36 -5.08
N LYS A 189 -3.96 15.04 -5.28
CA LYS A 189 -3.79 16.01 -6.39
C LYS A 189 -3.96 15.38 -7.77
N ILE A 190 -3.52 14.13 -7.93
CA ILE A 190 -3.65 13.39 -9.20
C ILE A 190 -5.12 13.03 -9.43
N ASN A 191 -5.85 12.65 -8.37
CA ASN A 191 -7.25 12.28 -8.45
C ASN A 191 -8.21 13.48 -8.58
N GLU A 192 -7.78 14.69 -8.24
CA GLU A 192 -8.49 15.94 -8.53
C GLU A 192 -8.44 16.32 -10.02
N SER A 193 -7.54 15.72 -10.81
CA SER A 193 -7.47 15.94 -12.26
C SER A 193 -8.73 15.44 -12.97
N GLU A 194 -9.15 16.12 -14.03
CA GLU A 194 -10.22 15.64 -14.92
C GLU A 194 -9.78 14.46 -15.79
N ASP A 195 -8.48 14.27 -15.98
CA ASP A 195 -7.91 13.22 -16.80
C ASP A 195 -7.96 11.86 -16.07
N GLU A 196 -8.95 11.06 -16.42
CA GLU A 196 -9.19 9.73 -15.83
C GLU A 196 -7.98 8.78 -16.02
N SER A 197 -7.20 8.96 -17.09
CA SER A 197 -6.03 8.12 -17.37
C SER A 197 -4.88 8.34 -16.39
N LYS A 198 -4.89 9.44 -15.63
CA LYS A 198 -3.87 9.75 -14.63
C LYS A 198 -4.27 9.34 -13.22
N LYS A 199 -5.57 9.21 -12.95
CA LYS A 199 -6.09 8.89 -11.63
C LYS A 199 -5.55 7.55 -11.11
N LEU A 200 -5.42 7.47 -9.79
CA LEU A 200 -5.00 6.25 -9.10
C LEU A 200 -5.98 5.95 -7.96
N TYR A 201 -6.81 4.95 -8.16
CA TYR A 201 -7.76 4.50 -7.15
C TYR A 201 -7.06 3.61 -6.13
N CYS A 202 -7.38 3.78 -4.86
CA CYS A 202 -6.69 3.10 -3.79
C CYS A 202 -7.57 2.06 -3.10
N ILE A 203 -7.01 0.91 -2.80
CA ILE A 203 -7.62 -0.13 -1.99
C ILE A 203 -6.69 -0.41 -0.80
N TYR A 204 -7.17 -0.19 0.41
CA TYR A 204 -6.44 -0.54 1.62
C TYR A 204 -7.07 -1.77 2.27
N VAL A 205 -6.31 -2.85 2.38
CA VAL A 205 -6.76 -4.10 2.99
C VAL A 205 -6.14 -4.24 4.38
N ALA A 206 -6.96 -4.06 5.41
CA ALA A 206 -6.58 -4.24 6.81
C ALA A 206 -6.80 -5.71 7.22
N ILE A 207 -5.71 -6.43 7.51
CA ILE A 207 -5.73 -7.86 7.81
C ILE A 207 -5.29 -8.09 9.24
N GLY A 208 -6.16 -8.63 10.09
CA GLY A 208 -5.84 -8.97 11.46
C GLY A 208 -5.43 -7.79 12.35
N GLN A 209 -5.80 -6.57 11.97
CA GLN A 209 -5.54 -5.36 12.75
C GLN A 209 -6.60 -5.15 13.82
N LYS A 210 -6.28 -4.35 14.85
CA LYS A 210 -7.27 -3.94 15.86
C LYS A 210 -8.31 -3.01 15.22
N ARG A 211 -9.58 -3.15 15.61
CA ARG A 211 -10.68 -2.26 15.16
C ARG A 211 -10.37 -0.78 15.38
N SER A 212 -9.76 -0.44 16.51
CA SER A 212 -9.35 0.94 16.82
C SER A 212 -8.30 1.48 15.84
N THR A 213 -7.37 0.64 15.42
CA THR A 213 -6.35 1.03 14.41
C THR A 213 -7.00 1.29 13.06
N VAL A 214 -7.91 0.41 12.62
CA VAL A 214 -8.64 0.61 11.36
C VAL A 214 -9.49 1.88 11.42
N ALA A 215 -10.20 2.13 12.52
CA ALA A 215 -10.98 3.35 12.70
C ALA A 215 -10.11 4.62 12.64
N GLN A 216 -8.90 4.58 13.21
CA GLN A 216 -7.96 5.69 13.13
C GLN A 216 -7.46 5.92 11.70
N ILE A 217 -7.18 4.86 10.94
CA ILE A 217 -6.78 4.95 9.52
C ILE A 217 -7.91 5.57 8.69
N VAL A 218 -9.15 5.09 8.86
CA VAL A 218 -10.32 5.66 8.18
C VAL A 218 -10.40 7.16 8.45
N LYS A 219 -10.33 7.57 9.72
CA LYS A 219 -10.37 8.97 10.11
C LYS A 219 -9.22 9.79 9.50
N THR A 220 -8.01 9.28 9.52
CA THR A 220 -6.83 9.96 8.92
C THR A 220 -7.02 10.18 7.42
N LEU A 221 -7.57 9.19 6.71
CA LEU A 221 -7.85 9.30 5.27
C LEU A 221 -9.03 10.26 4.99
N GLU A 222 -10.05 10.28 5.85
CA GLU A 222 -11.17 11.23 5.77
C GLU A 222 -10.69 12.66 5.99
N ASP A 223 -9.92 12.91 7.04
CA ASP A 223 -9.35 14.23 7.36
C ASP A 223 -8.44 14.75 6.23
N ALA A 224 -7.74 13.86 5.54
CA ALA A 224 -6.92 14.19 4.38
C ALA A 224 -7.74 14.36 3.08
N GLY A 225 -9.02 13.98 3.05
CA GLY A 225 -9.86 13.93 1.85
C GLY A 225 -9.45 12.82 0.88
N ALA A 226 -8.81 11.76 1.39
CA ALA A 226 -8.34 10.63 0.59
C ALA A 226 -9.36 9.49 0.48
N MET A 227 -10.43 9.52 1.26
CA MET A 227 -11.49 8.52 1.18
C MET A 227 -12.27 8.59 -0.14
N ASP A 228 -12.34 9.75 -0.80
CA ASP A 228 -13.11 9.92 -2.04
C ASP A 228 -12.64 9.00 -3.18
N TYR A 229 -11.39 8.56 -3.13
CA TYR A 229 -10.79 7.65 -4.11
C TYR A 229 -10.26 6.36 -3.49
N THR A 230 -10.63 6.06 -2.24
CA THR A 230 -10.13 4.91 -1.48
C THR A 230 -11.27 4.00 -1.03
N THR A 231 -11.08 2.70 -1.17
CA THR A 231 -11.92 1.66 -0.56
C THR A 231 -11.12 0.94 0.51
N ILE A 232 -11.71 0.72 1.69
CA ILE A 232 -11.08 -0.04 2.78
C ILE A 232 -11.77 -1.40 2.90
N VAL A 233 -10.99 -2.47 2.79
CA VAL A 233 -11.44 -3.84 3.08
C VAL A 233 -10.88 -4.23 4.44
N SER A 234 -11.75 -4.53 5.40
CA SER A 234 -11.35 -4.80 6.78
C SER A 234 -11.73 -6.20 7.22
N ALA A 235 -10.71 -6.97 7.60
CA ALA A 235 -10.86 -8.21 8.36
C ALA A 235 -10.00 -8.08 9.62
N THR A 236 -10.63 -7.68 10.72
CA THR A 236 -9.93 -7.34 11.97
C THR A 236 -9.46 -8.58 12.73
N ALA A 237 -8.66 -8.39 13.78
CA ALA A 237 -8.19 -9.48 14.64
C ALA A 237 -9.31 -10.22 15.38
N SER A 238 -10.51 -9.63 15.48
CA SER A 238 -11.70 -10.25 16.08
C SER A 238 -12.56 -11.01 15.07
N ASP A 239 -12.26 -10.88 13.77
CA ASP A 239 -12.98 -11.58 12.73
C ASP A 239 -12.39 -12.98 12.53
N SER A 240 -13.19 -13.90 12.00
CA SER A 240 -12.77 -15.29 11.80
C SER A 240 -11.58 -15.41 10.84
N ALA A 241 -10.77 -16.45 11.02
CA ALA A 241 -9.61 -16.71 10.15
C ALA A 241 -9.98 -16.80 8.65
N PRO A 242 -11.11 -17.40 8.25
CA PRO A 242 -11.56 -17.39 6.87
C PRO A 242 -11.75 -15.99 6.27
N LEU A 243 -12.28 -15.04 7.03
CA LEU A 243 -12.42 -13.65 6.55
C LEU A 243 -11.07 -12.94 6.41
N GLN A 244 -10.14 -13.19 7.33
CA GLN A 244 -8.78 -12.64 7.24
C GLN A 244 -8.01 -13.25 6.04
N PHE A 245 -8.25 -14.52 5.73
CA PHE A 245 -7.71 -15.18 4.54
C PHE A 245 -8.28 -14.58 3.25
N LEU A 246 -9.59 -14.34 3.20
CA LEU A 246 -10.30 -13.90 2.00
C LEU A 246 -10.09 -12.42 1.66
N ALA A 247 -10.00 -11.55 2.66
CA ALA A 247 -9.95 -10.10 2.50
C ALA A 247 -8.91 -9.60 1.47
N PRO A 248 -7.68 -10.11 1.40
CA PRO A 248 -6.72 -9.72 0.36
C PRO A 248 -7.18 -10.03 -1.04
N TYR A 249 -7.82 -11.16 -1.26
CA TYR A 249 -8.37 -11.54 -2.57
C TYR A 249 -9.57 -10.69 -2.95
N THR A 250 -10.40 -10.34 -1.98
CA THR A 250 -11.52 -9.38 -2.14
C THR A 250 -11.00 -8.01 -2.60
N GLY A 251 -10.04 -7.45 -1.87
CA GLY A 251 -9.40 -6.19 -2.27
C GLY A 251 -8.75 -6.27 -3.65
N CYS A 252 -8.09 -7.39 -3.96
CA CYS A 252 -7.49 -7.62 -5.27
C CYS A 252 -8.53 -7.60 -6.40
N ALA A 253 -9.67 -8.28 -6.23
CA ALA A 253 -10.76 -8.27 -7.21
C ALA A 253 -11.31 -6.85 -7.44
N MET A 254 -11.41 -6.04 -6.37
CA MET A 254 -11.80 -4.62 -6.47
C MET A 254 -10.76 -3.80 -7.24
N GLY A 255 -9.46 -4.03 -7.00
CA GLY A 255 -8.38 -3.36 -7.73
C GLY A 255 -8.31 -3.77 -9.20
N GLU A 256 -8.55 -5.03 -9.50
CA GLU A 256 -8.60 -5.55 -10.86
C GLU A 256 -9.74 -4.95 -11.71
N TYR A 257 -10.85 -4.58 -11.07
CA TYR A 257 -11.92 -3.86 -11.76
C TYR A 257 -11.38 -2.59 -12.43
N PHE A 258 -10.59 -1.79 -11.74
CA PHE A 258 -10.00 -0.58 -12.31
C PHE A 258 -8.96 -0.92 -13.39
N ARG A 259 -8.05 -1.85 -13.11
CA ARG A 259 -7.03 -2.30 -14.07
C ARG A 259 -7.63 -2.76 -15.39
N ASP A 260 -8.63 -3.62 -15.33
CA ASP A 260 -9.22 -4.26 -16.51
C ASP A 260 -10.12 -3.30 -17.32
N ASN A 261 -10.53 -2.18 -16.71
CA ASN A 261 -11.26 -1.09 -17.38
C ASN A 261 -10.34 0.07 -17.83
N GLY A 262 -9.03 -0.17 -17.96
CA GLY A 262 -8.08 0.82 -18.46
C GLY A 262 -7.70 1.92 -17.44
N MET A 263 -8.09 1.75 -16.19
CA MET A 263 -7.77 2.68 -15.09
C MET A 263 -6.57 2.18 -14.28
N HIS A 264 -6.13 2.95 -13.31
CA HIS A 264 -5.03 2.57 -12.44
C HIS A 264 -5.49 2.42 -11.01
N ALA A 265 -5.01 1.37 -10.34
CA ALA A 265 -5.27 1.13 -8.94
C ALA A 265 -3.99 0.84 -8.17
N LEU A 266 -3.99 1.22 -6.91
CA LEU A 266 -3.01 0.88 -5.89
C LEU A 266 -3.69 0.02 -4.84
N ILE A 267 -3.11 -1.13 -4.52
CA ILE A 267 -3.59 -1.97 -3.42
C ILE A 267 -2.50 -2.14 -2.37
N ILE A 268 -2.89 -1.97 -1.12
CA ILE A 268 -2.04 -2.15 0.06
C ILE A 268 -2.59 -3.31 0.86
N TYR A 269 -1.73 -4.29 1.18
CA TYR A 269 -2.09 -5.44 2.02
C TYR A 269 -1.39 -5.30 3.38
N ASP A 270 -2.07 -4.82 4.40
CA ASP A 270 -1.51 -4.57 5.73
C ASP A 270 -2.13 -5.50 6.80
N ASP A 271 -1.54 -6.68 7.10
CA ASP A 271 -0.34 -7.26 6.52
C ASP A 271 -0.56 -8.73 6.08
N LEU A 272 0.25 -9.18 5.13
CA LEU A 272 0.19 -10.55 4.62
C LEU A 272 0.76 -11.59 5.60
N SER A 273 1.54 -11.18 6.61
CA SER A 273 1.99 -12.09 7.67
C SER A 273 0.79 -12.66 8.43
N LYS A 274 -0.21 -11.82 8.72
CA LYS A 274 -1.45 -12.23 9.39
C LYS A 274 -2.34 -13.07 8.49
N GLN A 275 -2.40 -12.78 7.19
CA GLN A 275 -3.08 -13.68 6.24
C GLN A 275 -2.45 -15.08 6.27
N ALA A 276 -1.13 -15.19 6.27
CA ALA A 276 -0.44 -16.48 6.36
C ALA A 276 -0.77 -17.21 7.67
N VAL A 277 -0.82 -16.50 8.80
CA VAL A 277 -1.22 -17.07 10.10
C VAL A 277 -2.66 -17.57 10.06
N ALA A 278 -3.60 -16.81 9.51
CA ALA A 278 -4.98 -17.23 9.34
C ALA A 278 -5.09 -18.49 8.46
N TYR A 279 -4.34 -18.52 7.36
CA TYR A 279 -4.29 -19.69 6.47
C TYR A 279 -3.70 -20.92 7.15
N ARG A 280 -2.64 -20.76 7.95
CA ARG A 280 -2.06 -21.83 8.78
C ARG A 280 -3.10 -22.37 9.76
N GLN A 281 -3.82 -21.51 10.47
CA GLN A 281 -4.87 -21.91 11.40
C GLN A 281 -5.93 -22.75 10.70
N MET A 282 -6.50 -22.29 9.61
CA MET A 282 -7.50 -23.02 8.83
C MET A 282 -6.97 -24.36 8.33
N SER A 283 -5.74 -24.38 7.82
CA SER A 283 -5.12 -25.60 7.28
C SER A 283 -4.90 -26.67 8.35
N LEU A 284 -4.49 -26.28 9.55
CA LEU A 284 -4.32 -27.21 10.68
C LEU A 284 -5.68 -27.75 11.15
N LEU A 285 -6.71 -26.93 11.22
CA LEU A 285 -8.07 -27.35 11.58
C LEU A 285 -8.67 -28.29 10.52
N LEU A 286 -8.36 -28.06 9.25
CA LEU A 286 -8.71 -28.95 8.13
C LEU A 286 -7.81 -30.21 8.06
N ARG A 287 -6.89 -30.41 9.03
CA ARG A 287 -5.95 -31.53 9.10
C ARG A 287 -5.01 -31.66 7.91
N ARG A 288 -4.71 -30.57 7.21
CA ARG A 288 -3.66 -30.55 6.19
C ARG A 288 -2.30 -30.73 6.85
N PRO A 289 -1.39 -31.55 6.28
CA PRO A 289 -0.10 -31.81 6.89
C PRO A 289 0.72 -30.52 6.98
N PRO A 290 1.27 -30.19 8.16
CA PRO A 290 2.10 -29.01 8.34
C PRO A 290 3.51 -29.20 7.77
N GLY A 291 4.05 -28.13 7.19
CA GLY A 291 5.44 -28.02 6.77
C GLY A 291 6.27 -27.13 7.71
N ARG A 292 7.21 -26.37 7.13
CA ARG A 292 8.09 -25.45 7.88
C ARG A 292 7.26 -24.43 8.68
N GLU A 293 7.60 -24.22 9.94
CA GLU A 293 6.91 -23.32 10.88
C GLU A 293 5.39 -23.61 10.99
N ALA A 294 5.02 -24.87 10.79
CA ALA A 294 3.63 -25.34 10.75
C ALA A 294 2.75 -24.72 9.66
N TYR A 295 3.32 -24.05 8.66
CA TYR A 295 2.59 -23.61 7.49
C TYR A 295 2.30 -24.79 6.56
N PRO A 296 1.17 -24.78 5.83
CA PRO A 296 0.90 -25.78 4.79
C PRO A 296 1.88 -25.63 3.62
N GLY A 297 2.11 -26.71 2.88
CA GLY A 297 3.08 -26.74 1.79
C GLY A 297 2.81 -25.75 0.65
N ASP A 298 1.58 -25.29 0.52
CA ASP A 298 1.13 -24.36 -0.52
C ASP A 298 1.10 -22.88 -0.08
N VAL A 299 1.70 -22.53 1.08
CA VAL A 299 1.71 -21.13 1.56
C VAL A 299 2.45 -20.17 0.63
N PHE A 300 3.47 -20.65 -0.11
CA PHE A 300 4.08 -19.85 -1.16
C PHE A 300 3.06 -19.50 -2.25
N TYR A 301 2.26 -20.46 -2.67
CA TYR A 301 1.21 -20.28 -3.68
C TYR A 301 0.10 -19.34 -3.19
N LEU A 302 -0.20 -19.30 -1.89
CA LEU A 302 -1.13 -18.36 -1.28
C LEU A 302 -0.78 -16.91 -1.68
N HIS A 303 0.47 -16.49 -1.47
CA HIS A 303 0.91 -15.14 -1.76
C HIS A 303 1.25 -14.93 -3.24
N SER A 304 1.83 -15.92 -3.93
CA SER A 304 2.22 -15.76 -5.33
C SER A 304 1.01 -15.61 -6.24
N ARG A 305 -0.06 -16.40 -6.06
CA ARG A 305 -1.30 -16.28 -6.85
C ARG A 305 -2.04 -14.96 -6.60
N LEU A 306 -1.87 -14.34 -5.41
CA LEU A 306 -2.41 -13.03 -5.09
C LEU A 306 -1.58 -11.92 -5.74
N LEU A 307 -0.28 -11.90 -5.50
CA LEU A 307 0.62 -10.81 -5.91
C LEU A 307 0.88 -10.80 -7.42
N GLU A 308 0.87 -11.95 -8.10
CA GLU A 308 0.98 -12.01 -9.55
C GLU A 308 -0.20 -11.36 -10.32
N ARG A 309 -1.31 -11.11 -9.64
CA ARG A 309 -2.45 -10.38 -10.19
C ARG A 309 -2.17 -8.88 -10.35
N ALA A 310 -1.23 -8.33 -9.59
CA ALA A 310 -0.73 -6.98 -9.78
C ALA A 310 0.14 -6.92 -11.05
N ALA A 311 -0.24 -6.07 -11.98
CA ALA A 311 0.43 -5.97 -13.27
C ALA A 311 0.08 -4.64 -13.99
N LYS A 312 0.92 -4.25 -14.94
CA LYS A 312 0.60 -3.26 -15.97
C LYS A 312 0.13 -4.00 -17.21
N LEU A 313 -1.05 -3.69 -17.69
CA LEU A 313 -1.58 -4.24 -18.93
C LEU A 313 -1.04 -3.46 -20.13
N SER A 314 -0.92 -4.16 -21.27
CA SER A 314 -0.55 -3.55 -22.53
C SER A 314 -1.65 -2.62 -23.05
N ASP A 315 -1.29 -1.67 -23.91
CA ASP A 315 -2.24 -0.71 -24.48
C ASP A 315 -3.36 -1.40 -25.27
N ALA A 316 -3.05 -2.54 -25.92
CA ALA A 316 -4.04 -3.38 -26.59
C ALA A 316 -5.08 -3.98 -25.60
N ASN A 317 -4.77 -4.05 -24.32
CA ASN A 317 -5.64 -4.52 -23.25
C ASN A 317 -6.10 -3.37 -22.33
N GLY A 318 -6.14 -2.14 -22.85
CA GLY A 318 -6.64 -0.96 -22.15
C GLY A 318 -5.60 -0.18 -21.35
N GLY A 319 -4.35 -0.64 -21.23
CA GLY A 319 -3.26 0.09 -20.57
C GLY A 319 -3.41 0.29 -19.07
N GLY A 320 -4.40 -0.32 -18.42
CA GLY A 320 -4.61 -0.19 -16.98
C GLY A 320 -3.53 -0.84 -16.14
N SER A 321 -3.48 -0.52 -14.84
CA SER A 321 -2.50 -1.12 -13.93
C SER A 321 -3.07 -1.38 -12.54
N LEU A 322 -2.54 -2.40 -11.88
CA LEU A 322 -2.72 -2.66 -10.45
C LEU A 322 -1.34 -2.74 -9.81
N THR A 323 -1.01 -1.76 -8.98
CA THR A 323 0.24 -1.70 -8.20
C THR A 323 -0.01 -2.28 -6.83
N ALA A 324 0.86 -3.16 -6.34
CA ALA A 324 0.70 -3.79 -5.03
C ALA A 324 1.81 -3.37 -4.07
N LEU A 325 1.42 -2.95 -2.88
CA LEU A 325 2.29 -2.72 -1.73
C LEU A 325 1.93 -3.72 -0.61
N PRO A 326 2.42 -4.97 -0.69
CA PRO A 326 2.30 -5.91 0.41
C PRO A 326 3.15 -5.44 1.60
N VAL A 327 2.60 -5.62 2.81
CA VAL A 327 3.32 -5.37 4.06
C VAL A 327 3.62 -6.70 4.73
N ILE A 328 4.86 -6.87 5.18
CA ILE A 328 5.32 -8.02 5.97
C ILE A 328 5.91 -7.53 7.28
N GLU A 329 5.51 -8.17 8.38
CA GLU A 329 6.07 -7.93 9.71
C GLU A 329 7.22 -8.92 9.96
N THR A 330 8.39 -8.40 10.31
CA THR A 330 9.52 -9.19 10.80
C THR A 330 9.60 -9.19 12.32
N GLN A 331 10.40 -10.09 12.87
CA GLN A 331 10.76 -10.13 14.28
C GLN A 331 12.28 -9.96 14.40
N ALA A 332 12.71 -8.95 15.15
CA ALA A 332 14.12 -8.62 15.34
C ALA A 332 14.91 -8.44 14.01
N GLY A 333 14.25 -7.90 12.97
CA GLY A 333 14.85 -7.67 11.66
C GLY A 333 15.14 -8.94 10.85
N ASP A 334 14.64 -10.12 11.28
CA ASP A 334 14.92 -11.39 10.58
C ASP A 334 14.14 -11.50 9.27
N VAL A 335 14.81 -11.21 8.17
CA VAL A 335 14.30 -11.37 6.80
C VAL A 335 14.47 -12.80 6.27
N SER A 336 15.18 -13.67 7.00
CA SER A 336 15.42 -15.07 6.61
C SER A 336 14.31 -16.02 7.05
N ALA A 337 13.34 -15.55 7.83
CA ALA A 337 12.16 -16.28 8.22
C ALA A 337 11.34 -16.72 6.99
N TYR A 338 10.47 -17.71 7.16
CA TYR A 338 9.84 -18.40 6.02
C TYR A 338 8.93 -17.49 5.19
N ILE A 339 8.02 -16.74 5.82
CA ILE A 339 7.10 -15.86 5.09
C ILE A 339 7.82 -14.66 4.46
N PRO A 340 8.71 -13.90 5.17
CA PRO A 340 9.50 -12.85 4.55
C PRO A 340 10.25 -13.30 3.30
N THR A 341 10.98 -14.41 3.37
CA THR A 341 11.75 -14.96 2.24
C THR A 341 10.87 -15.26 1.04
N ASN A 342 9.70 -15.87 1.25
CA ASN A 342 8.75 -16.16 0.19
C ASN A 342 8.27 -14.88 -0.50
N VAL A 343 7.85 -13.87 0.26
CA VAL A 343 7.30 -12.64 -0.32
C VAL A 343 8.37 -11.79 -1.02
N ILE A 344 9.60 -11.71 -0.47
CA ILE A 344 10.73 -11.07 -1.14
C ILE A 344 10.99 -11.69 -2.52
N SER A 345 10.86 -13.02 -2.65
CA SER A 345 11.08 -13.70 -3.93
C SER A 345 9.97 -13.45 -4.97
N ILE A 346 8.74 -13.19 -4.51
CA ILE A 346 7.57 -12.94 -5.37
C ILE A 346 7.53 -11.48 -5.86
N THR A 347 8.02 -10.54 -5.05
CA THR A 347 7.92 -9.10 -5.31
C THR A 347 9.04 -8.58 -6.22
N ASP A 348 8.83 -7.40 -6.79
CA ASP A 348 9.76 -6.73 -7.70
C ASP A 348 10.73 -5.79 -6.95
N GLY A 349 10.86 -5.97 -5.67
CA GLY A 349 11.73 -5.23 -4.77
C GLY A 349 11.14 -5.11 -3.37
N GLN A 350 11.88 -4.45 -2.49
CA GLN A 350 11.47 -4.24 -1.10
C GLN A 350 11.97 -2.91 -0.53
N ILE A 351 11.14 -2.30 0.30
CA ILE A 351 11.45 -1.18 1.17
C ILE A 351 11.63 -1.75 2.58
N PHE A 352 12.87 -1.82 3.04
CA PHE A 352 13.21 -2.32 4.36
C PHE A 352 13.22 -1.19 5.38
N LEU A 353 12.34 -1.28 6.38
CA LEU A 353 12.25 -0.33 7.50
C LEU A 353 12.95 -0.91 8.72
N GLU A 354 13.98 -0.23 9.19
CA GLU A 354 14.87 -0.67 10.24
C GLU A 354 14.54 -0.03 11.59
N THR A 355 14.44 -0.84 12.63
CA THR A 355 14.13 -0.39 14.00
C THR A 355 15.19 0.55 14.55
N GLU A 356 16.45 0.30 14.26
CA GLU A 356 17.57 1.11 14.71
C GLU A 356 17.52 2.54 14.16
N LEU A 357 17.27 2.69 12.85
CA LEU A 357 17.08 3.99 12.21
C LEU A 357 15.84 4.73 12.77
N PHE A 358 14.75 3.99 13.02
CA PHE A 358 13.55 4.56 13.61
C PHE A 358 13.82 5.15 15.01
N ASN A 359 14.56 4.42 15.85
CA ASN A 359 14.93 4.85 17.19
C ASN A 359 15.92 6.03 17.18
N GLN A 360 16.77 6.13 16.15
CA GLN A 360 17.65 7.28 15.91
C GLN A 360 16.90 8.52 15.40
N GLY A 361 15.57 8.44 15.22
CA GLY A 361 14.75 9.55 14.72
C GLY A 361 14.82 9.75 13.21
N ILE A 362 15.36 8.79 12.46
CA ILE A 362 15.34 8.80 10.99
C ILE A 362 13.98 8.25 10.54
N ARG A 363 13.13 9.13 10.02
CA ARG A 363 11.76 8.77 9.59
C ARG A 363 11.44 9.40 8.24
N PRO A 364 11.02 8.58 7.23
CA PRO A 364 10.87 7.11 7.27
C PRO A 364 12.19 6.38 7.52
N ALA A 365 12.12 5.27 8.26
CA ALA A 365 13.30 4.51 8.70
C ALA A 365 13.84 3.57 7.60
N VAL A 366 13.97 4.07 6.39
CA VAL A 366 14.35 3.29 5.20
C VAL A 366 15.82 2.93 5.23
N ASN A 367 16.12 1.65 5.28
CA ASN A 367 17.47 1.16 5.07
C ASN A 367 17.80 1.12 3.58
N VAL A 368 18.57 2.10 3.10
CA VAL A 368 18.91 2.25 1.67
C VAL A 368 19.76 1.08 1.14
N GLY A 369 20.55 0.43 2.00
CA GLY A 369 21.40 -0.70 1.61
C GLY A 369 20.63 -1.99 1.34
N LEU A 370 19.60 -2.27 2.14
CA LEU A 370 18.76 -3.47 2.03
C LEU A 370 17.53 -3.26 1.13
N SER A 371 17.20 -2.02 0.82
CA SER A 371 16.05 -1.68 -0.01
C SER A 371 16.42 -1.64 -1.49
N VAL A 372 15.58 -2.26 -2.31
CA VAL A 372 15.82 -2.41 -3.75
C VAL A 372 14.52 -2.29 -4.52
N SER A 373 14.51 -1.51 -5.60
CA SER A 373 13.49 -1.57 -6.65
C SER A 373 14.08 -2.20 -7.89
N ARG A 374 13.49 -3.30 -8.38
CA ARG A 374 13.95 -3.97 -9.61
C ARG A 374 13.58 -3.20 -10.87
N VAL A 375 12.55 -2.37 -10.82
CA VAL A 375 12.18 -1.45 -11.91
C VAL A 375 13.16 -0.26 -11.95
N GLY A 376 13.52 0.25 -10.79
CA GLY A 376 14.52 1.29 -10.63
C GLY A 376 14.18 2.58 -11.38
N SER A 377 15.16 3.22 -11.98
CA SER A 377 15.02 4.53 -12.62
C SER A 377 14.08 4.57 -13.84
N ALA A 378 13.59 3.43 -14.33
CA ALA A 378 12.54 3.40 -15.35
C ALA A 378 11.20 3.92 -14.80
N ALA A 379 10.99 3.78 -13.48
CA ALA A 379 9.83 4.29 -12.75
C ALA A 379 10.03 5.71 -12.18
N GLN A 380 11.00 6.47 -12.66
CA GLN A 380 11.23 7.86 -12.26
C GLN A 380 10.95 8.84 -13.39
N THR A 381 10.48 10.04 -13.03
CA THR A 381 10.46 11.17 -13.98
C THR A 381 11.90 11.53 -14.38
N LYS A 382 12.07 12.12 -15.54
CA LYS A 382 13.42 12.52 -16.03
C LYS A 382 14.09 13.50 -15.09
N ALA A 383 13.32 14.39 -14.45
CA ALA A 383 13.81 15.33 -13.45
C ALA A 383 14.35 14.59 -12.22
N MET A 384 13.56 13.68 -11.64
CA MET A 384 13.97 12.90 -10.47
C MET A 384 15.21 12.05 -10.78
N LYS A 385 15.23 11.37 -11.93
CA LYS A 385 16.37 10.55 -12.35
C LYS A 385 17.66 11.37 -12.45
N LYS A 386 17.58 12.62 -12.92
CA LYS A 386 18.75 13.51 -13.07
C LYS A 386 19.32 13.93 -11.71
N VAL A 387 18.47 14.19 -10.71
CA VAL A 387 18.91 14.66 -9.39
C VAL A 387 19.23 13.52 -8.42
N ALA A 388 18.53 12.40 -8.51
CA ALA A 388 18.66 11.28 -7.55
C ALA A 388 19.76 10.27 -7.95
N GLY A 389 20.33 10.38 -9.15
CA GLY A 389 21.23 9.36 -9.69
C GLY A 389 22.48 9.08 -8.84
N SER A 390 23.04 10.09 -8.16
CA SER A 390 24.24 9.94 -7.31
C SER A 390 23.94 9.66 -5.84
N ILE A 391 22.75 10.03 -5.37
CA ILE A 391 22.44 10.05 -3.92
C ILE A 391 22.56 8.67 -3.25
N LYS A 392 22.19 7.61 -3.95
CA LYS A 392 22.30 6.24 -3.42
C LYS A 392 23.75 5.84 -3.18
N LEU A 393 24.64 6.20 -4.11
CA LEU A 393 26.08 5.95 -3.99
C LEU A 393 26.70 6.77 -2.87
N GLU A 394 26.34 8.07 -2.79
CA GLU A 394 26.84 8.98 -1.75
C GLU A 394 26.43 8.50 -0.35
N LEU A 395 25.18 8.04 -0.17
CA LEU A 395 24.70 7.47 1.09
C LEU A 395 25.34 6.13 1.43
N ALA A 396 25.65 5.29 0.44
CA ALA A 396 26.36 4.03 0.65
C ALA A 396 27.79 4.29 1.14
N GLN A 397 28.52 5.20 0.48
CA GLN A 397 29.86 5.63 0.91
C GLN A 397 29.84 6.26 2.30
N TYR A 398 28.85 7.11 2.58
CA TYR A 398 28.68 7.70 3.90
C TYR A 398 28.55 6.64 5.00
N ARG A 399 27.71 5.62 4.80
CA ARG A 399 27.49 4.55 5.79
C ARG A 399 28.76 3.75 6.04
N GLU A 400 29.49 3.41 4.98
CA GLU A 400 30.75 2.70 5.07
C GLU A 400 31.76 3.51 5.89
N MET A 401 31.96 4.79 5.53
CA MET A 401 32.89 5.66 6.25
C MET A 401 32.43 6.01 7.66
N ALA A 402 31.13 6.15 7.92
CA ALA A 402 30.62 6.39 9.27
C ALA A 402 30.88 5.22 10.22
N ALA A 403 30.84 3.98 9.71
CA ALA A 403 31.23 2.81 10.50
C ALA A 403 32.73 2.82 10.86
N PHE A 404 33.60 3.19 9.92
CA PHE A 404 35.04 3.34 10.19
C PHE A 404 35.37 4.52 11.11
N ALA A 405 34.65 5.63 10.98
CA ALA A 405 34.86 6.83 11.80
C ALA A 405 34.63 6.60 13.30
N GLN A 406 33.87 5.59 13.68
CA GLN A 406 33.68 5.22 15.10
C GLN A 406 34.96 4.64 15.75
N PHE A 407 35.90 4.16 14.95
CA PHE A 407 37.12 3.48 15.42
C PHE A 407 38.42 4.30 15.20
N GLY A 408 38.36 5.42 14.45
CA GLY A 408 39.53 6.22 14.08
C GLY A 408 39.44 7.68 14.53
N SER A 409 40.53 8.21 15.11
CA SER A 409 40.57 9.60 15.61
C SER A 409 41.02 10.63 14.55
N ASP A 410 41.76 10.21 13.53
CA ASP A 410 42.31 11.11 12.51
C ASP A 410 41.74 10.81 11.13
N LEU A 411 40.72 11.57 10.74
CA LEU A 411 40.10 11.50 9.44
C LEU A 411 40.70 12.58 8.53
N ASP A 412 41.05 12.21 7.31
CA ASP A 412 41.48 13.17 6.28
C ASP A 412 40.34 14.11 5.86
N ALA A 413 40.68 15.26 5.31
CA ALA A 413 39.71 16.31 4.97
C ALA A 413 38.66 15.83 3.93
N SER A 414 39.02 14.88 3.04
CA SER A 414 38.10 14.33 2.05
C SER A 414 37.03 13.44 2.71
N THR A 415 37.42 12.61 3.68
CA THR A 415 36.53 11.75 4.44
C THR A 415 35.62 12.59 5.36
N GLN A 416 36.13 13.64 5.98
CA GLN A 416 35.31 14.57 6.77
C GLN A 416 34.24 15.26 5.92
N LYS A 417 34.58 15.69 4.70
CA LYS A 417 33.63 16.30 3.77
C LYS A 417 32.55 15.31 3.34
N LEU A 418 32.92 14.05 3.07
CA LEU A 418 31.97 12.98 2.72
C LEU A 418 31.01 12.69 3.88
N LEU A 419 31.53 12.60 5.12
CA LEU A 419 30.71 12.39 6.32
C LEU A 419 29.77 13.56 6.58
N ASN A 420 30.24 14.80 6.45
CA ASN A 420 29.41 15.99 6.60
C ASN A 420 28.26 16.00 5.56
N ARG A 421 28.58 15.74 4.30
CA ARG A 421 27.58 15.71 3.21
C ARG A 421 26.57 14.57 3.39
N GLY A 422 27.03 13.37 3.71
CA GLY A 422 26.16 12.21 3.92
C GLY A 422 25.23 12.37 5.11
N SER A 423 25.69 12.98 6.21
CA SER A 423 24.82 13.29 7.36
C SER A 423 23.73 14.29 6.99
N LYS A 424 24.04 15.31 6.20
CA LYS A 424 23.07 16.31 5.72
C LYS A 424 22.08 15.74 4.73
N LEU A 425 22.51 14.86 3.81
CA LEU A 425 21.59 14.15 2.93
C LEU A 425 20.66 13.22 3.70
N THR A 426 21.16 12.56 4.76
CA THR A 426 20.32 11.73 5.63
C THR A 426 19.27 12.56 6.35
N GLU A 427 19.63 13.73 6.86
CA GLU A 427 18.69 14.66 7.50
C GLU A 427 17.65 15.20 6.50
N LEU A 428 18.10 15.57 5.30
CA LEU A 428 17.23 16.05 4.23
C LEU A 428 16.15 15.03 3.80
N LEU A 429 16.48 13.74 3.84
CA LEU A 429 15.55 12.66 3.48
C LEU A 429 14.51 12.36 4.56
N LYS A 430 14.65 12.93 5.76
CA LYS A 430 13.59 12.83 6.77
C LYS A 430 12.35 13.59 6.31
N GLN A 431 11.20 13.08 6.71
CA GLN A 431 9.90 13.66 6.35
C GLN A 431 8.89 13.38 7.46
N LYS A 432 8.06 14.37 7.77
CA LYS A 432 6.99 14.22 8.75
C LYS A 432 5.91 13.28 8.20
N GLN A 433 5.30 12.54 9.09
CA GLN A 433 4.17 11.66 8.77
C GLN A 433 2.97 12.49 8.28
N TYR A 434 2.24 11.95 7.31
CA TYR A 434 1.07 12.59 6.68
C TYR A 434 1.38 13.93 5.99
N SER A 435 2.60 14.05 5.51
CA SER A 435 3.05 15.25 4.80
C SER A 435 3.78 14.87 3.49
N PRO A 436 3.08 14.19 2.57
CA PRO A 436 3.67 13.81 1.29
C PRO A 436 3.98 15.05 0.44
N MET A 437 5.08 14.99 -0.31
CA MET A 437 5.58 16.06 -1.17
C MET A 437 5.34 15.74 -2.65
N THR A 438 5.03 16.77 -3.43
CA THR A 438 4.94 16.61 -4.89
C THR A 438 6.32 16.33 -5.50
N VAL A 439 6.34 15.72 -6.70
CA VAL A 439 7.60 15.42 -7.41
C VAL A 439 8.47 16.66 -7.60
N ALA A 440 7.86 17.80 -7.94
CA ALA A 440 8.61 19.04 -8.14
C ALA A 440 9.27 19.52 -6.84
N GLU A 441 8.56 19.49 -5.72
CA GLU A 441 9.10 19.82 -4.41
C GLU A 441 10.25 18.88 -4.02
N GLN A 442 10.08 17.58 -4.21
CA GLN A 442 11.13 16.59 -3.96
C GLN A 442 12.37 16.84 -4.84
N VAL A 443 12.18 17.11 -6.14
CA VAL A 443 13.29 17.39 -7.07
C VAL A 443 14.06 18.62 -6.64
N LEU A 444 13.38 19.70 -6.25
CA LEU A 444 14.03 20.95 -5.77
C LEU A 444 14.85 20.70 -4.50
N THR A 445 14.28 20.00 -3.54
CA THR A 445 14.91 19.68 -2.26
C THR A 445 16.15 18.80 -2.45
N ILE A 446 16.00 17.72 -3.23
CA ILE A 446 17.10 16.77 -3.53
C ILE A 446 18.20 17.45 -4.35
N PHE A 447 17.82 18.31 -5.33
CA PHE A 447 18.77 19.09 -6.09
C PHE A 447 19.64 19.95 -5.20
N ALA A 448 19.04 20.64 -4.22
CA ALA A 448 19.78 21.46 -3.29
C ALA A 448 20.80 20.62 -2.47
N GLY A 449 20.40 19.45 -2.02
CA GLY A 449 21.25 18.52 -1.27
C GLY A 449 22.42 18.00 -2.11
N VAL A 450 22.12 17.45 -3.29
CA VAL A 450 23.14 16.83 -4.17
C VAL A 450 24.13 17.84 -4.74
N ARG A 451 23.69 19.09 -5.00
CA ARG A 451 24.59 20.14 -5.51
C ARG A 451 25.45 20.82 -4.43
N GLY A 452 25.33 20.42 -3.16
CA GLY A 452 26.19 20.90 -2.07
C GLY A 452 25.73 22.20 -1.43
N TYR A 453 24.52 22.69 -1.72
CA TYR A 453 23.99 23.92 -1.08
C TYR A 453 23.69 23.76 0.42
N LEU A 454 23.76 22.53 0.95
CA LEU A 454 23.62 22.21 2.35
C LEU A 454 24.95 22.16 3.09
N ASP A 455 26.11 22.16 2.37
CA ASP A 455 27.41 21.84 2.95
C ASP A 455 27.82 22.78 4.11
N ASP A 456 27.36 24.03 4.09
CA ASP A 456 27.64 25.05 5.10
C ASP A 456 26.47 25.25 6.12
N ILE A 457 25.39 24.48 6.02
CA ILE A 457 24.22 24.59 6.89
C ILE A 457 24.32 23.60 8.05
N ASP A 458 24.06 24.02 9.27
CA ASP A 458 23.97 23.14 10.43
C ASP A 458 22.84 22.11 10.27
N LEU A 459 23.08 20.87 10.72
CA LEU A 459 22.10 19.77 10.63
C LEU A 459 20.71 20.14 11.17
N LYS A 460 20.63 20.87 12.28
CA LYS A 460 19.37 21.30 12.91
C LYS A 460 18.60 22.35 12.10
N ASN A 461 19.22 22.98 11.12
CA ASN A 461 18.63 24.03 10.30
C ASN A 461 18.21 23.52 8.90
N ILE A 462 18.42 22.25 8.60
CA ILE A 462 18.12 21.69 7.27
C ILE A 462 16.61 21.68 6.99
N GLU A 463 15.78 21.35 7.97
CA GLU A 463 14.31 21.41 7.82
C GLU A 463 13.83 22.85 7.57
N ASP A 464 14.38 23.84 8.28
CA ASP A 464 14.04 25.24 8.09
C ASP A 464 14.46 25.74 6.70
N PHE A 465 15.65 25.33 6.25
CA PHE A 465 16.11 25.62 4.90
C PHE A 465 15.18 25.03 3.83
N GLU A 466 14.79 23.77 3.98
CA GLU A 466 13.85 23.10 3.07
C GLU A 466 12.53 23.86 2.97
N ASN A 467 11.94 24.22 4.11
CA ASN A 467 10.70 24.96 4.17
C ASN A 467 10.81 26.33 3.49
N GLN A 468 11.88 27.09 3.78
CA GLN A 468 12.12 28.40 3.16
C GLN A 468 12.37 28.29 1.65
N LEU A 469 13.13 27.27 1.20
CA LEU A 469 13.35 27.03 -0.22
C LEU A 469 12.04 26.78 -0.96
N LEU A 470 11.20 25.92 -0.42
CA LEU A 470 9.92 25.58 -1.03
C LEU A 470 8.94 26.75 -1.01
N GLU A 471 8.87 27.51 0.09
CA GLU A 471 8.03 28.70 0.20
C GLU A 471 8.48 29.79 -0.81
N LYS A 472 9.77 30.03 -0.91
CA LYS A 472 10.34 30.97 -1.86
C LYS A 472 10.10 30.58 -3.32
N CYS A 473 10.26 29.29 -3.63
CA CYS A 473 9.95 28.79 -4.98
C CYS A 473 8.45 28.93 -5.32
N LYS A 474 7.57 28.69 -4.34
CA LYS A 474 6.12 28.83 -4.53
C LYS A 474 5.69 30.29 -4.71
N SER A 475 6.31 31.22 -3.98
CA SER A 475 5.92 32.65 -3.99
C SER A 475 6.58 33.46 -5.08
N GLU A 476 7.89 33.28 -5.30
CA GLU A 476 8.67 34.13 -6.21
C GLU A 476 8.88 33.53 -7.60
N LYS A 477 8.88 32.18 -7.72
CA LYS A 477 9.19 31.47 -8.97
C LYS A 477 8.30 30.24 -9.18
N PRO A 478 6.96 30.38 -9.15
CA PRO A 478 6.04 29.26 -9.32
C PRO A 478 6.24 28.53 -10.66
N GLU A 479 6.74 29.24 -11.68
CA GLU A 479 7.01 28.68 -13.00
C GLU A 479 8.02 27.50 -12.97
N ILE A 480 8.91 27.45 -11.97
CA ILE A 480 9.84 26.33 -11.82
C ILE A 480 9.08 25.06 -11.41
N ILE A 481 8.21 25.17 -10.40
CA ILE A 481 7.40 24.07 -9.91
C ILE A 481 6.43 23.59 -10.99
N GLU A 482 5.77 24.51 -11.68
CA GLU A 482 4.84 24.20 -12.77
C GLU A 482 5.54 23.52 -13.94
N SER A 483 6.73 23.99 -14.32
CA SER A 483 7.51 23.40 -15.41
C SER A 483 7.98 21.98 -15.09
N ILE A 484 8.47 21.73 -13.86
CA ILE A 484 8.86 20.37 -13.45
C ILE A 484 7.64 19.46 -13.36
N SER A 485 6.51 19.96 -12.84
CA SER A 485 5.28 19.18 -12.69
C SER A 485 4.67 18.81 -14.04
N SER A 486 4.67 19.72 -15.01
CA SER A 486 4.07 19.51 -16.33
C SER A 486 4.95 18.70 -17.28
N SER A 487 6.25 19.01 -17.34
CA SER A 487 7.18 18.39 -18.28
C SER A 487 7.83 17.11 -17.73
N GLY A 488 7.89 16.95 -16.42
CA GLY A 488 8.68 15.89 -15.74
C GLY A 488 10.18 15.98 -16.02
N LYS A 489 10.68 17.13 -16.52
CA LYS A 489 12.08 17.35 -16.91
C LYS A 489 12.70 18.46 -16.09
N LEU A 490 14.01 18.39 -15.97
CA LEU A 490 14.84 19.45 -15.41
C LEU A 490 15.80 19.91 -16.51
N ASP A 491 15.37 20.92 -17.27
CA ASP A 491 16.16 21.52 -18.35
C ASP A 491 17.25 22.44 -17.78
N GLU A 492 18.31 22.71 -18.56
CA GLU A 492 19.45 23.53 -18.13
C GLU A 492 19.03 24.96 -17.73
N ASP A 493 18.02 25.50 -18.39
CA ASP A 493 17.49 26.85 -18.06
C ASP A 493 16.78 26.84 -16.72
N ILE A 494 16.06 25.79 -16.38
CA ILE A 494 15.43 25.61 -15.08
C ILE A 494 16.50 25.39 -14.00
N GLU A 495 17.51 24.58 -14.28
CA GLU A 495 18.66 24.37 -13.38
C GLU A 495 19.37 25.71 -13.06
N LYS A 496 19.63 26.54 -14.07
CA LYS A 496 20.20 27.87 -13.89
C LYS A 496 19.30 28.78 -13.07
N LYS A 497 17.98 28.76 -13.30
CA LYS A 497 17.01 29.53 -12.52
C LYS A 497 16.98 29.10 -11.06
N ILE A 498 17.06 27.79 -10.79
CA ILE A 498 17.14 27.22 -9.43
C ILE A 498 18.46 27.69 -8.79
N GLN A 499 19.59 27.56 -9.48
CA GLN A 499 20.89 28.01 -8.99
C GLN A 499 20.92 29.50 -8.66
N LEU A 500 20.32 30.34 -9.48
CA LEU A 500 20.17 31.78 -9.23
C LEU A 500 19.23 32.08 -8.05
N GLY A 501 18.22 31.25 -7.84
CA GLY A 501 17.29 31.39 -6.71
C GLY A 501 17.84 30.87 -5.38
N ILE A 502 18.75 29.87 -5.44
CA ILE A 502 19.39 29.27 -4.27
C ILE A 502 20.67 30.01 -3.88
N LYS A 503 21.30 30.80 -4.78
CA LYS A 503 22.40 31.67 -4.36
C LYS A 503 21.87 32.56 -3.24
N PRO A 504 22.24 32.31 -2.00
CA PRO A 504 21.57 32.96 -0.88
C PRO A 504 22.03 34.40 -0.82
N HIS A 505 21.10 35.28 -0.95
CA HIS A 505 21.17 36.48 -0.16
C HIS A 505 20.68 36.08 1.25
N TRP A 506 21.48 35.30 2.00
CA TRP A 506 21.21 35.05 3.40
C TRP A 506 21.21 36.38 4.12
N ARG A 507 20.03 36.91 4.45
CA ARG A 507 19.91 38.03 5.36
C ARG A 507 19.77 37.43 6.75
N PHE A 508 20.73 37.68 7.60
CA PHE A 508 20.58 37.43 9.02
C PHE A 508 19.43 38.30 9.49
N LYS A 509 18.34 37.73 9.95
CA LYS A 509 17.28 38.49 10.60
C LYS A 509 17.83 39.00 11.94
N LEU A 510 18.27 40.24 11.95
CA LEU A 510 18.68 40.87 13.19
C LEU A 510 17.44 41.03 14.07
N ASN A 511 17.55 40.57 15.34
CA ASN A 511 16.62 41.04 16.35
C ASN A 511 16.75 42.57 16.42
N HIS A 512 15.69 43.29 16.04
CA HIS A 512 15.67 44.72 16.08
C HIS A 512 15.56 45.28 17.53
N GLU A 513 16.33 44.69 18.44
CA GLU A 513 16.47 45.14 19.80
C GLU A 513 17.69 46.09 19.91
N ASN A 514 17.57 47.13 20.73
CA ASN A 514 18.66 48.05 20.96
C ASN A 514 19.85 47.32 21.57
N ILE A 515 20.98 47.30 20.88
CA ILE A 515 22.23 46.72 21.37
C ILE A 515 23.01 47.81 22.06
N SER A 516 23.26 47.70 23.36
CA SER A 516 24.10 48.59 24.13
C SER A 516 25.32 47.85 24.68
N TRP A 517 26.48 48.49 24.59
CA TRP A 517 27.72 48.01 25.18
C TRP A 517 28.50 49.15 25.78
N LYS A 518 29.37 48.83 26.69
CA LYS A 518 30.25 49.80 27.34
C LYS A 518 31.60 49.81 26.62
N ASP A 519 31.86 50.86 25.87
CA ASP A 519 33.15 51.10 25.25
C ASP A 519 34.14 51.69 26.25
N ILE A 520 35.36 51.20 26.25
CA ILE A 520 36.39 51.64 27.24
C ILE A 520 36.79 53.11 27.02
N ILE A 521 36.63 53.62 25.80
CA ILE A 521 37.05 54.97 25.42
C ILE A 521 35.85 55.93 25.34
N LYS A 522 34.70 55.44 24.82
CA LYS A 522 33.52 56.28 24.54
C LYS A 522 32.39 56.19 25.58
N GLY A 523 32.56 55.33 26.62
CA GLY A 523 31.50 55.11 27.61
C GLY A 523 30.35 54.25 27.08
N ASP A 524 29.15 54.48 27.58
CA ASP A 524 27.97 53.72 27.18
C ASP A 524 27.55 54.07 25.75
N VAL A 525 27.65 53.11 24.84
CA VAL A 525 27.23 53.21 23.42
C VAL A 525 25.99 52.37 23.20
N SER A 526 24.93 52.98 22.69
CA SER A 526 23.72 52.27 22.26
C SER A 526 23.53 52.40 20.77
N PHE A 527 23.15 51.31 20.13
CA PHE A 527 22.86 51.24 18.70
C PHE A 527 21.41 50.81 18.49
N ASP A 528 20.65 51.59 17.74
CA ASP A 528 19.28 51.24 17.38
C ASP A 528 19.32 50.33 16.16
N ALA A 529 19.13 49.02 16.37
CA ALA A 529 19.17 48.01 15.33
C ALA A 529 18.02 48.12 14.32
N LYS A 530 17.00 48.96 14.59
CA LYS A 530 15.91 49.25 13.65
C LYS A 530 16.39 49.99 12.39
N ASN A 531 17.53 50.68 12.48
CA ASN A 531 18.13 51.42 11.38
C ASN A 531 19.12 50.59 10.54
N LEU A 532 19.33 49.33 10.88
CA LEU A 532 20.17 48.43 10.12
C LEU A 532 19.30 47.58 9.20
N SER A 533 19.62 47.55 7.92
CA SER A 533 19.13 46.51 7.02
C SER A 533 19.81 45.18 7.37
N ASP A 534 19.06 44.08 7.32
CA ASP A 534 19.61 42.76 7.53
C ASP A 534 20.85 42.57 6.64
N PRO A 535 22.03 42.20 7.19
CA PRO A 535 23.24 42.06 6.40
C PRO A 535 23.11 40.90 5.43
N VAL A 536 23.54 41.15 4.19
CA VAL A 536 23.65 40.10 3.15
C VAL A 536 24.97 39.38 3.40
N LEU A 537 24.90 38.09 3.70
CA LEU A 537 26.08 37.22 3.73
C LEU A 537 26.38 36.82 2.28
N ILE A 538 27.54 37.21 1.78
CA ILE A 538 28.03 36.92 0.41
C ILE A 538 28.61 35.51 0.41
#